data_473bd4bd2053afb748eb00dbce069795
#
_entry.id   473bd4bd2053afb748eb00dbce069795
#
_cell.length_a   1.000
_cell.length_b   1.000
_cell.length_c   1.000
_cell.angle_alpha   90.00
_cell.angle_beta   90.00
_cell.angle_gamma   90.00
#
_symmetry.space_group_name_H-M   'P 1'
#
loop_
_entity.id
_entity.type
_entity.pdbx_description
1 polymer ?
#
loop_
_entity_poly.entity_id
_entity_poly.type
_entity_poly.pdbx_seq_one_letter_code
_entity_poly.pdbx_strand_id
1 'polypeptide(L)'
;MRIDYNKAAPAGIKALGGVYGYLTQCGLSAQLIELVYLRISQINGCAYCLDMHTRSLRKMGVKIEKLALLQVWHEAEALFDAEERAALAWAETVTRVAQTAIPDQDYQAARAVFNEKQLVDLTIAIGFRNPPQAVVEHSAAA
;
A
#
# COMPACT_ATOMS: atom_id res chain seq x y z
N MET A 1 0.21 -20.73 -9.49
CA MET A 1 1.38 -20.33 -8.64
C MET A 1 2.64 -20.77 -9.34
N ARG A 2 3.55 -19.84 -9.67
CA ARG A 2 4.81 -20.17 -10.37
C ARG A 2 5.76 -20.96 -9.48
N ILE A 3 5.88 -20.54 -8.21
CA ILE A 3 6.75 -21.17 -7.20
C ILE A 3 6.00 -21.18 -5.87
N ASP A 4 6.09 -22.27 -5.12
CA ASP A 4 5.68 -22.30 -3.72
C ASP A 4 6.79 -21.67 -2.86
N TYR A 5 6.68 -20.35 -2.68
CA TYR A 5 7.67 -19.56 -1.96
C TYR A 5 7.76 -19.94 -0.47
N ASN A 6 6.67 -20.47 0.12
CA ASN A 6 6.70 -20.93 1.51
C ASN A 6 7.63 -22.16 1.67
N LYS A 7 7.69 -23.02 0.65
CA LYS A 7 8.60 -24.16 0.63
C LYS A 7 10.00 -23.77 0.15
N ALA A 8 10.09 -22.85 -0.82
CA ALA A 8 11.37 -22.47 -1.42
C ALA A 8 12.24 -21.60 -0.47
N ALA A 9 11.63 -20.71 0.29
CA ALA A 9 12.36 -19.78 1.17
C ALA A 9 11.62 -19.52 2.49
N PRO A 10 11.39 -20.55 3.33
CA PRO A 10 10.57 -20.42 4.54
C PRO A 10 11.09 -19.39 5.54
N ALA A 11 12.42 -19.28 5.70
CA ALA A 11 13.03 -18.30 6.60
C ALA A 11 12.80 -16.85 6.12
N GLY A 12 12.90 -16.60 4.82
CA GLY A 12 12.63 -15.30 4.22
C GLY A 12 11.16 -14.90 4.36
N ILE A 13 10.24 -15.84 4.12
CA ILE A 13 8.80 -15.60 4.30
C ILE A 13 8.46 -15.34 5.77
N LYS A 14 9.09 -16.06 6.70
CA LYS A 14 8.94 -15.81 8.15
C LYS A 14 9.41 -14.40 8.52
N ALA A 15 10.53 -13.93 7.98
CA ALA A 15 11.03 -12.58 8.21
C ALA A 15 10.06 -11.52 7.67
N LEU A 16 9.52 -11.70 6.46
CA LEU A 16 8.47 -10.84 5.90
C LEU A 16 7.21 -10.84 6.76
N GLY A 17 6.81 -11.99 7.30
CA GLY A 17 5.71 -12.10 8.26
C GLY A 17 5.96 -11.27 9.52
N GLY A 18 7.22 -11.17 9.98
CA GLY A 18 7.61 -10.29 11.08
C GLY A 18 7.42 -8.80 10.75
N VAL A 19 7.75 -8.38 9.54
CA VAL A 19 7.47 -7.01 9.06
C VAL A 19 5.96 -6.74 9.03
N TYR A 20 5.18 -7.67 8.50
CA TYR A 20 3.72 -7.56 8.52
C TYR A 20 3.18 -7.42 9.95
N GLY A 21 3.62 -8.28 10.88
CA GLY A 21 3.24 -8.22 12.29
C GLY A 21 3.59 -6.88 12.94
N TYR A 22 4.76 -6.31 12.64
CA TYR A 22 5.14 -4.97 13.07
C TYR A 22 4.14 -3.91 12.56
N LEU A 23 3.83 -3.93 11.27
CA LEU A 23 2.93 -2.95 10.65
C LEU A 23 1.51 -2.98 11.23
N THR A 24 1.02 -4.14 11.70
CA THR A 24 -0.29 -4.23 12.38
C THR A 24 -0.32 -3.51 13.74
N GLN A 25 0.82 -3.14 14.29
CA GLN A 25 0.98 -2.54 15.62
C GLN A 25 1.73 -1.20 15.59
N CYS A 26 2.11 -0.69 14.42
CA CYS A 26 2.98 0.48 14.28
C CYS A 26 2.29 1.81 14.66
N GLY A 27 0.96 1.84 14.77
CA GLY A 27 0.17 3.02 15.13
C GLY A 27 -0.52 3.71 13.94
N LEU A 28 -0.19 3.35 12.68
CA LEU A 28 -1.00 3.73 11.52
C LEU A 28 -2.29 2.89 11.51
N SER A 29 -3.41 3.49 11.12
CA SER A 29 -4.67 2.73 11.06
C SER A 29 -4.60 1.63 10.00
N ALA A 30 -5.23 0.48 10.29
CA ALA A 30 -5.31 -0.62 9.35
C ALA A 30 -6.01 -0.18 8.04
N GLN A 31 -7.01 0.67 8.13
CA GLN A 31 -7.71 1.21 6.96
C GLN A 31 -6.79 2.06 6.08
N LEU A 32 -5.94 2.91 6.68
CA LEU A 32 -4.97 3.73 5.94
C LEU A 32 -3.97 2.85 5.19
N ILE A 33 -3.41 1.86 5.86
CA ILE A 33 -2.45 0.91 5.27
C ILE A 33 -3.11 0.14 4.11
N GLU A 34 -4.31 -0.36 4.29
CA GLU A 34 -5.06 -1.08 3.25
C GLU A 34 -5.40 -0.19 2.04
N LEU A 35 -5.72 1.08 2.29
CA LEU A 35 -5.99 2.06 1.22
C LEU A 35 -4.72 2.32 0.38
N VAL A 36 -3.58 2.50 1.05
CA VAL A 36 -2.27 2.62 0.41
C VAL A 36 -1.93 1.36 -0.39
N TYR A 37 -2.15 0.18 0.17
CA TYR A 37 -1.93 -1.10 -0.52
C TYR A 37 -2.80 -1.25 -1.77
N LEU A 38 -4.06 -0.84 -1.70
CA LEU A 38 -4.95 -0.85 -2.87
C LEU A 38 -4.41 0.09 -3.95
N ARG A 39 -3.95 1.30 -3.58
CA ARG A 39 -3.36 2.24 -4.55
C ARG A 39 -2.10 1.70 -5.21
N ILE A 40 -1.18 1.14 -4.44
CA ILE A 40 0.03 0.49 -4.96
C ILE A 40 -0.35 -0.65 -5.93
N SER A 41 -1.38 -1.42 -5.59
CA SER A 41 -1.86 -2.52 -6.44
C SER A 41 -2.43 -2.02 -7.77
N GLN A 42 -3.08 -0.85 -7.79
CA GLN A 42 -3.51 -0.17 -9.03
C GLN A 42 -2.31 0.25 -9.89
N ILE A 43 -1.30 0.86 -9.28
CA ILE A 43 -0.08 1.29 -9.96
C ILE A 43 0.66 0.10 -10.59
N ASN A 44 0.74 -1.01 -9.85
CA ASN A 44 1.47 -2.21 -10.26
C ASN A 44 0.63 -3.16 -11.16
N GLY A 45 -0.66 -2.91 -11.34
CA GLY A 45 -1.54 -3.73 -12.16
C GLY A 45 -1.74 -5.16 -11.64
N CYS A 46 -1.73 -5.37 -10.30
CA CYS A 46 -1.86 -6.68 -9.67
C CYS A 46 -3.33 -7.01 -9.39
N ALA A 47 -3.98 -7.80 -10.26
CA ALA A 47 -5.40 -8.17 -10.13
C ALA A 47 -5.72 -8.88 -8.80
N TYR A 48 -4.90 -9.85 -8.39
CA TYR A 48 -5.05 -10.55 -7.11
C TYR A 48 -5.01 -9.57 -5.92
N CYS A 49 -4.05 -8.64 -5.93
CA CYS A 49 -3.89 -7.67 -4.86
C CYS A 49 -5.07 -6.68 -4.83
N LEU A 50 -5.55 -6.26 -6.00
CA LEU A 50 -6.73 -5.39 -6.14
C LEU A 50 -7.96 -6.04 -5.49
N ASP A 51 -8.25 -7.29 -5.83
CA ASP A 51 -9.37 -8.03 -5.26
C ASP A 51 -9.24 -8.17 -3.73
N MET A 52 -8.08 -8.60 -3.26
CA MET A 52 -7.82 -8.84 -1.84
C MET A 52 -7.99 -7.56 -1.00
N HIS A 53 -7.36 -6.45 -1.39
CA HIS A 53 -7.43 -5.20 -0.64
C HIS A 53 -8.79 -4.52 -0.77
N THR A 54 -9.46 -4.65 -1.91
CA THR A 54 -10.84 -4.18 -2.08
C THR A 54 -11.77 -4.89 -1.09
N ARG A 55 -11.68 -6.21 -0.98
CA ARG A 55 -12.47 -7.00 -0.02
C ARG A 55 -12.18 -6.63 1.43
N SER A 56 -10.89 -6.41 1.75
CA SER A 56 -10.47 -5.99 3.09
C SER A 56 -11.09 -4.65 3.47
N LEU A 57 -10.96 -3.64 2.61
CA LEU A 57 -11.52 -2.31 2.83
C LEU A 57 -13.07 -2.32 2.91
N ARG A 58 -13.72 -3.14 2.07
CA ARG A 58 -15.18 -3.34 2.15
C ARG A 58 -15.61 -3.90 3.50
N LYS A 59 -14.88 -4.87 4.05
CA LYS A 59 -15.14 -5.43 5.38
C LYS A 59 -14.94 -4.40 6.49
N MET A 60 -14.03 -3.42 6.29
CA MET A 60 -13.82 -2.29 7.19
C MET A 60 -14.89 -1.19 7.05
N GLY A 61 -15.88 -1.36 6.17
CA GLY A 61 -16.97 -0.40 5.97
C GLY A 61 -16.67 0.72 4.97
N VAL A 62 -15.58 0.66 4.24
CA VAL A 62 -15.25 1.67 3.21
C VAL A 62 -16.24 1.56 2.05
N LYS A 63 -16.82 2.69 1.66
CA LYS A 63 -17.81 2.76 0.59
C LYS A 63 -17.21 2.45 -0.78
N ILE A 64 -18.00 1.81 -1.63
CA ILE A 64 -17.55 1.41 -2.96
C ILE A 64 -17.18 2.62 -3.84
N GLU A 65 -17.87 3.74 -3.67
CA GLU A 65 -17.59 4.98 -4.41
C GLU A 65 -16.18 5.50 -4.12
N LYS A 66 -15.75 5.46 -2.86
CA LYS A 66 -14.39 5.83 -2.46
C LYS A 66 -13.34 4.91 -3.10
N LEU A 67 -13.60 3.61 -3.12
CA LEU A 67 -12.69 2.62 -3.73
C LEU A 67 -12.62 2.76 -5.24
N ALA A 68 -13.76 3.02 -5.90
CA ALA A 68 -13.84 3.22 -7.35
C ALA A 68 -13.05 4.45 -7.81
N LEU A 69 -13.06 5.52 -7.01
CA LEU A 69 -12.38 6.78 -7.32
C LEU A 69 -10.94 6.87 -6.79
N LEU A 70 -10.45 5.84 -6.11
CA LEU A 70 -9.10 5.84 -5.53
C LEU A 70 -8.00 6.08 -6.59
N GLN A 71 -8.14 5.52 -7.79
CA GLN A 71 -7.14 5.70 -8.86
C GLN A 71 -7.05 7.16 -9.37
N VAL A 72 -8.10 7.94 -9.14
CA VAL A 72 -8.22 9.37 -9.51
C VAL A 72 -8.48 10.23 -8.28
N TRP A 73 -7.96 9.85 -7.14
CA TRP A 73 -8.22 10.50 -5.86
C TRP A 73 -7.94 12.02 -5.86
N HIS A 74 -6.99 12.48 -6.69
CA HIS A 74 -6.70 13.90 -6.87
C HIS A 74 -7.90 14.70 -7.41
N GLU A 75 -8.81 14.05 -8.17
CA GLU A 75 -10.04 14.66 -8.68
C GLU A 75 -11.21 14.50 -7.70
N ALA A 76 -11.05 13.64 -6.69
CA ALA A 76 -12.09 13.26 -5.74
C ALA A 76 -11.68 13.55 -4.28
N GLU A 77 -10.94 14.61 -4.04
CA GLU A 77 -10.33 14.94 -2.74
C GLU A 77 -11.34 14.98 -1.58
N ALA A 78 -12.58 15.33 -1.83
CA ALA A 78 -13.64 15.38 -0.80
C ALA A 78 -13.96 14.01 -0.17
N LEU A 79 -13.58 12.90 -0.83
CA LEU A 79 -13.76 11.54 -0.32
C LEU A 79 -12.61 11.07 0.57
N PHE A 80 -11.50 11.80 0.59
CA PHE A 80 -10.28 11.42 1.29
C PHE A 80 -9.90 12.52 2.29
N ASP A 81 -9.62 12.14 3.52
CA ASP A 81 -9.14 13.09 4.51
C ASP A 81 -7.67 13.51 4.25
N ALA A 82 -7.16 14.45 5.04
CA ALA A 82 -5.83 14.99 4.84
C ALA A 82 -4.72 13.93 5.02
N GLU A 83 -4.91 13.01 5.98
CA GLU A 83 -3.97 11.92 6.25
C GLU A 83 -3.96 10.91 5.09
N GLU A 84 -5.13 10.53 4.59
CA GLU A 84 -5.28 9.65 3.45
C GLU A 84 -4.64 10.24 2.19
N ARG A 85 -4.92 11.53 1.90
CA ARG A 85 -4.32 12.20 0.73
C ARG A 85 -2.80 12.27 0.81
N ALA A 86 -2.24 12.59 1.97
CA ALA A 86 -0.79 12.62 2.16
C ALA A 86 -0.16 11.22 2.02
N ALA A 87 -0.82 10.17 2.56
CA ALA A 87 -0.36 8.81 2.43
C ALA A 87 -0.41 8.30 0.97
N LEU A 88 -1.47 8.63 0.23
CA LEU A 88 -1.62 8.26 -1.18
C LEU A 88 -0.56 8.95 -2.06
N ALA A 89 -0.34 10.26 -1.86
CA ALA A 89 0.70 11.00 -2.56
C ALA A 89 2.09 10.39 -2.31
N TRP A 90 2.42 10.14 -1.04
CA TRP A 90 3.70 9.51 -0.68
C TRP A 90 3.85 8.11 -1.25
N ALA A 91 2.78 7.31 -1.23
CA ALA A 91 2.78 5.98 -1.82
C ALA A 91 3.04 6.00 -3.33
N GLU A 92 2.47 6.96 -4.06
CA GLU A 92 2.72 7.13 -5.49
C GLU A 92 4.17 7.52 -5.78
N THR A 93 4.71 8.48 -5.03
CA THR A 93 6.09 8.94 -5.16
C THR A 93 7.09 7.81 -4.91
N VAL A 94 6.93 7.08 -3.80
CA VAL A 94 7.85 5.99 -3.43
C VAL A 94 7.70 4.78 -4.35
N THR A 95 6.47 4.41 -4.72
CA THR A 95 6.25 3.28 -5.63
C THR A 95 6.86 3.52 -7.01
N ARG A 96 6.89 4.78 -7.47
CA ARG A 96 7.46 5.18 -8.75
C ARG A 96 8.85 5.82 -8.60
N VAL A 97 9.64 5.39 -7.64
CA VAL A 97 10.93 6.01 -7.29
C VAL A 97 11.88 6.16 -8.49
N ALA A 98 11.86 5.22 -9.43
CA ALA A 98 12.66 5.29 -10.65
C ALA A 98 12.31 6.48 -11.56
N GLN A 99 11.08 7.00 -11.47
CA GLN A 99 10.59 8.16 -12.24
C GLN A 99 10.61 9.44 -11.41
N THR A 100 10.29 9.35 -10.12
CA THR A 100 10.12 10.51 -9.26
C THR A 100 11.42 10.99 -8.64
N ALA A 101 12.37 10.08 -8.38
CA ALA A 101 13.59 10.33 -7.61
C ALA A 101 13.32 10.96 -6.22
N ILE A 102 12.11 10.85 -5.73
CA ILE A 102 11.62 11.38 -4.43
C ILE A 102 12.00 12.86 -4.27
N PRO A 103 11.26 13.79 -4.91
CA PRO A 103 11.51 15.23 -4.77
C PRO A 103 11.37 15.67 -3.31
N ASP A 104 12.21 16.63 -2.89
CA ASP A 104 12.14 17.17 -1.52
C ASP A 104 10.77 17.76 -1.20
N GLN A 105 10.08 18.35 -2.17
CA GLN A 105 8.73 18.85 -2.04
C GLN A 105 7.74 17.76 -1.58
N ASP A 106 7.82 16.56 -2.16
CA ASP A 106 6.94 15.44 -1.81
C ASP A 106 7.24 14.93 -0.39
N TYR A 107 8.54 14.87 -0.05
CA TYR A 107 8.97 14.56 1.31
C TYR A 107 8.43 15.57 2.34
N GLN A 108 8.56 16.87 2.08
CA GLN A 108 8.07 17.91 2.98
C GLN A 108 6.55 17.89 3.11
N ALA A 109 5.83 17.63 2.02
CA ALA A 109 4.38 17.47 2.06
C ALA A 109 3.95 16.29 2.95
N ALA A 110 4.63 15.16 2.86
CA ALA A 110 4.39 14.02 3.75
C ALA A 110 4.75 14.32 5.22
N ARG A 111 5.88 15.01 5.45
CA ARG A 111 6.31 15.43 6.79
C ARG A 111 5.38 16.44 7.46
N ALA A 112 4.65 17.21 6.71
CA ALA A 112 3.66 18.15 7.26
C ALA A 112 2.47 17.43 7.92
N VAL A 113 2.21 16.18 7.55
CA VAL A 113 1.08 15.38 8.07
C VAL A 113 1.55 14.26 9.01
N PHE A 114 2.66 13.59 8.70
CA PHE A 114 3.19 12.46 9.45
C PHE A 114 4.42 12.85 10.27
N ASN A 115 4.49 12.42 11.53
CA ASN A 115 5.73 12.49 12.29
C ASN A 115 6.79 11.53 11.71
N GLU A 116 8.02 11.60 12.21
CA GLU A 116 9.15 10.80 11.68
C GLU A 116 8.86 9.30 11.71
N LYS A 117 8.37 8.81 12.85
CA LYS A 117 8.03 7.39 12.99
C LYS A 117 6.94 6.96 12.03
N GLN A 118 5.85 7.72 11.95
CA GLN A 118 4.73 7.42 11.05
C GLN A 118 5.16 7.39 9.57
N LEU A 119 6.01 8.34 9.16
CA LEU A 119 6.49 8.39 7.78
C LEU A 119 7.42 7.21 7.46
N VAL A 120 8.27 6.81 8.41
CA VAL A 120 9.12 5.61 8.27
C VAL A 120 8.25 4.36 8.19
N ASP A 121 7.26 4.20 9.07
CA ASP A 121 6.33 3.07 9.07
C ASP A 121 5.53 2.98 7.76
N LEU A 122 5.04 4.11 7.28
CA LEU A 122 4.34 4.19 5.99
C LEU A 122 5.27 3.79 4.83
N THR A 123 6.53 4.24 4.85
CA THR A 123 7.52 3.88 3.83
C THR A 123 7.88 2.39 3.89
N ILE A 124 7.99 1.81 5.09
CA ILE A 124 8.16 0.37 5.27
C ILE A 124 6.96 -0.39 4.68
N ALA A 125 5.73 0.07 4.96
CA ALA A 125 4.53 -0.55 4.41
C ALA A 125 4.52 -0.53 2.87
N ILE A 126 4.87 0.60 2.27
CA ILE A 126 4.96 0.75 0.81
C ILE A 126 6.03 -0.20 0.24
N GLY A 127 7.22 -0.24 0.83
CA GLY A 127 8.31 -1.13 0.42
C GLY A 127 7.97 -2.60 0.59
N PHE A 128 7.32 -2.96 1.69
CA PHE A 128 6.86 -4.33 1.95
C PHE A 128 5.89 -4.81 0.87
N ARG A 129 5.05 -3.94 0.31
CA ARG A 129 4.05 -4.32 -0.68
C ARG A 129 4.61 -4.50 -2.08
N ASN A 130 5.65 -3.79 -2.45
CA ASN A 130 6.18 -3.80 -3.82
C ASN A 130 6.93 -5.11 -4.21
N PRO A 131 7.80 -5.74 -3.38
CA PRO A 131 8.61 -6.89 -3.78
C PRO A 131 7.87 -8.24 -3.92
N PRO A 132 6.91 -8.63 -3.07
CA PRO A 132 6.34 -9.98 -3.13
C PRO A 132 5.51 -10.27 -4.37
N GLN A 133 5.05 -9.24 -5.09
CA GLN A 133 4.17 -9.39 -6.24
C GLN A 133 4.82 -10.10 -7.43
N ALA A 134 6.15 -10.06 -7.55
CA ALA A 134 6.87 -10.69 -8.66
C ALA A 134 6.80 -12.23 -8.62
N VAL A 135 6.64 -12.81 -7.44
CA VAL A 135 6.63 -14.27 -7.22
C VAL A 135 5.25 -14.83 -6.88
N VAL A 136 4.34 -13.96 -6.40
CA VAL A 136 2.93 -14.32 -6.20
C VAL A 136 2.22 -14.25 -7.53
N GLU A 137 1.78 -15.39 -8.00
CA GLU A 137 1.13 -15.50 -9.28
C GLU A 137 -0.16 -14.70 -9.41
N HIS A 138 -0.34 -14.21 -10.60
CA HIS A 138 -1.61 -13.87 -11.20
C HIS A 138 -2.49 -15.12 -11.37
N SER A 139 -2.85 -15.81 -10.32
CA SER A 139 -3.98 -16.71 -10.42
C SER A 139 -5.21 -15.80 -10.51
N ALA A 140 -5.75 -15.70 -11.72
CA ALA A 140 -7.05 -15.12 -11.94
C ALA A 140 -8.00 -15.67 -10.88
N ALA A 141 -8.63 -14.78 -10.13
CA ALA A 141 -9.79 -15.17 -9.35
C ALA A 141 -10.81 -15.72 -10.34
N ALA A 142 -11.03 -17.01 -10.25
CA ALA A 142 -12.17 -17.64 -10.89
C ALA A 142 -13.43 -17.29 -10.09
#